data_ef008bcbd6ab43aa1e7347227da15d62
#
_entry.id   ef008bcbd6ab43aa1e7347227da15d62
#
_cell.length_a   1.000
_cell.length_b   1.000
_cell.length_c   1.000
_cell.angle_alpha   90.00
_cell.angle_beta   90.00
_cell.angle_gamma   90.00
#
_symmetry.space_group_name_H-M   'P 1'
#
loop_
_entity.id
_entity.type
_entity.pdbx_description
1 polymer ?
#
loop_
_entity_poly.entity_id
_entity_poly.type
_entity_poly.pdbx_seq_one_letter_code
_entity_poly.pdbx_strand_id
1 'polypeptide(L)'
;MTILEVKLKYLLTLLLVVTLVTLTFLDFKKETDKPLTIQGSIMGTTYKVVTYGENNSISKEKIHDIFSGVNKEMSTYLNDSLISQINKSALFEWVGVSENFIKVLNFALSLCFNTNGAYDVSIGRLVNLHGFGPTTKGYSYKQNDKELLGQVGCDSIETEGLSVRRLKDVHLDFSSIAKGYAIDLVHEALVLNKDINTHYIELGGEIRTSYMKMNNIPWIIGIESPENPNKPFITLNSNIVDNFSLATSGDYR
;
A
#
# COMPACT_ATOMS: atom_id res chain seq x y z
N MET A 1 4.09 15.44 -70.12
CA MET A 1 3.87 15.67 -68.69
C MET A 1 4.41 17.04 -68.36
N THR A 2 3.52 17.95 -67.98
CA THR A 2 3.92 19.33 -67.70
C THR A 2 4.66 19.43 -66.36
N ILE A 3 5.50 20.45 -66.20
CA ILE A 3 6.24 20.69 -64.92
C ILE A 3 5.25 20.82 -63.76
N LEU A 4 4.03 21.28 -64.00
CA LEU A 4 2.97 21.42 -63.01
C LEU A 4 2.45 20.04 -62.53
N GLU A 5 2.28 19.07 -63.42
CA GLU A 5 1.83 17.73 -63.10
C GLU A 5 2.87 16.97 -62.26
N VAL A 6 4.16 17.22 -62.52
CA VAL A 6 5.25 16.63 -61.75
C VAL A 6 5.28 17.20 -60.32
N LYS A 7 5.17 18.52 -60.18
CA LYS A 7 5.11 19.19 -58.88
C LYS A 7 3.89 18.76 -58.05
N LEU A 8 2.74 18.60 -58.68
CA LEU A 8 1.49 18.16 -58.03
C LEU A 8 1.66 16.68 -57.52
N LYS A 9 2.26 15.80 -58.30
CA LYS A 9 2.54 14.43 -57.85
C LYS A 9 3.48 14.39 -56.63
N TYR A 10 4.56 15.15 -56.63
CA TYR A 10 5.43 15.24 -55.46
C TYR A 10 4.75 15.78 -54.23
N LEU A 11 3.90 16.79 -54.37
CA LEU A 11 3.13 17.36 -53.27
C LEU A 11 2.15 16.33 -52.69
N LEU A 12 1.43 15.60 -53.54
CA LEU A 12 0.49 14.54 -53.10
C LEU A 12 1.22 13.37 -52.42
N THR A 13 2.40 12.96 -52.93
CA THR A 13 3.20 11.93 -52.32
C THR A 13 3.73 12.37 -50.95
N LEU A 14 4.20 13.59 -50.82
CA LEU A 14 4.64 14.16 -49.55
C LEU A 14 3.50 14.22 -48.53
N LEU A 15 2.32 14.66 -48.95
CA LEU A 15 1.13 14.71 -48.10
C LEU A 15 0.75 13.30 -47.60
N LEU A 16 0.80 12.29 -48.49
CA LEU A 16 0.49 10.91 -48.14
C LEU A 16 1.50 10.36 -47.12
N VAL A 17 2.79 10.63 -47.31
CA VAL A 17 3.83 10.20 -46.37
C VAL A 17 3.65 10.87 -44.99
N VAL A 18 3.37 12.18 -44.98
CA VAL A 18 3.11 12.92 -43.73
C VAL A 18 1.90 12.37 -42.99
N THR A 19 0.78 12.12 -43.73
CA THR A 19 -0.42 11.53 -43.09
C THR A 19 -0.18 10.13 -42.61
N LEU A 20 0.61 9.27 -43.30
CA LEU A 20 0.94 7.94 -42.88
C LEU A 20 1.78 7.98 -41.60
N VAL A 21 2.80 8.83 -41.52
CA VAL A 21 3.66 9.04 -40.38
C VAL A 21 2.87 9.56 -39.18
N THR A 22 1.95 10.52 -39.39
CA THR A 22 1.10 11.03 -38.32
C THR A 22 0.13 9.97 -37.78
N LEU A 23 -0.46 9.14 -38.65
CA LEU A 23 -1.34 8.04 -38.24
C LEU A 23 -0.58 6.97 -37.45
N THR A 24 0.61 6.56 -37.91
CA THR A 24 1.44 5.60 -37.15
C THR A 24 1.89 6.16 -35.80
N PHE A 25 2.18 7.45 -35.72
CA PHE A 25 2.54 8.11 -34.44
C PHE A 25 1.36 8.21 -33.48
N LEU A 26 0.14 8.46 -33.99
CA LEU A 26 -1.08 8.49 -33.19
C LEU A 26 -1.47 7.10 -32.69
N ASP A 27 -1.33 6.05 -33.51
CA ASP A 27 -1.59 4.67 -33.09
C ASP A 27 -0.58 4.20 -32.04
N PHE A 28 0.71 4.52 -32.20
CA PHE A 28 1.74 4.21 -31.21
C PHE A 28 1.47 4.91 -29.87
N LYS A 29 1.06 6.19 -29.89
CA LYS A 29 0.71 6.94 -28.67
C LYS A 29 -0.53 6.37 -27.99
N LYS A 30 -1.48 5.84 -28.77
CA LYS A 30 -2.72 5.27 -28.23
C LYS A 30 -2.49 3.91 -27.52
N GLU A 31 -1.49 3.17 -27.91
CA GLU A 31 -1.16 1.87 -27.31
C GLU A 31 -0.44 2.02 -25.95
N THR A 32 0.35 3.07 -25.80
CA THR A 32 1.04 3.39 -24.53
C THR A 32 0.10 3.94 -23.45
N ASP A 33 -1.09 4.39 -23.81
CA ASP A 33 -2.07 4.97 -22.89
C ASP A 33 -3.00 3.93 -22.24
N LYS A 34 -2.90 2.64 -22.58
CA LYS A 34 -3.72 1.59 -21.96
C LYS A 34 -3.17 1.19 -20.60
N PRO A 35 -3.98 1.28 -19.52
CA PRO A 35 -3.56 0.82 -18.23
C PRO A 35 -3.48 -0.72 -18.16
N LEU A 36 -2.45 -1.24 -17.50
CA LEU A 36 -2.48 -2.57 -16.94
C LEU A 36 -3.16 -2.49 -15.57
N THR A 37 -4.19 -3.30 -15.35
CA THR A 37 -4.88 -3.39 -14.06
C THR A 37 -4.69 -4.78 -13.49
N ILE A 38 -4.14 -4.85 -12.28
CA ILE A 38 -3.93 -6.09 -11.52
C ILE A 38 -4.77 -6.01 -10.27
N GLN A 39 -5.52 -7.08 -9.98
CA GLN A 39 -6.40 -7.17 -8.82
C GLN A 39 -6.26 -8.53 -8.15
N GLY A 40 -6.50 -8.55 -6.83
CA GLY A 40 -6.49 -9.76 -6.03
C GLY A 40 -6.99 -9.52 -4.62
N SER A 41 -6.83 -10.56 -3.76
CA SER A 41 -7.20 -10.51 -2.35
C SER A 41 -6.02 -10.97 -1.51
N ILE A 42 -5.72 -10.22 -0.45
CA ILE A 42 -4.63 -10.50 0.50
C ILE A 42 -4.88 -9.70 1.79
N MET A 43 -4.27 -10.09 2.90
CA MET A 43 -4.36 -9.37 4.19
C MET A 43 -5.81 -9.12 4.65
N GLY A 44 -6.73 -10.06 4.37
CA GLY A 44 -8.14 -9.96 4.73
C GLY A 44 -8.96 -8.96 3.90
N THR A 45 -8.39 -8.41 2.82
CA THR A 45 -9.04 -7.42 1.96
C THR A 45 -8.69 -7.62 0.49
N THR A 46 -9.08 -6.69 -0.38
CA THR A 46 -8.74 -6.66 -1.81
C THR A 46 -7.64 -5.66 -2.10
N TYR A 47 -6.93 -5.86 -3.20
CA TYR A 47 -6.00 -4.88 -3.73
C TYR A 47 -6.25 -4.61 -5.22
N LYS A 48 -5.88 -3.41 -5.64
CA LYS A 48 -5.89 -2.97 -7.03
C LYS A 48 -4.63 -2.17 -7.34
N VAL A 49 -3.90 -2.59 -8.38
CA VAL A 49 -2.74 -1.88 -8.91
C VAL A 49 -3.03 -1.52 -10.35
N VAL A 50 -2.89 -0.24 -10.69
CA VAL A 50 -3.05 0.27 -12.05
C VAL A 50 -1.74 0.92 -12.46
N THR A 51 -1.19 0.52 -13.60
CA THR A 51 0.06 1.05 -14.11
C THR A 51 -0.08 1.50 -15.56
N TYR A 52 0.68 2.50 -15.96
CA TYR A 52 0.82 2.96 -17.34
C TYR A 52 2.31 3.00 -17.71
N GLY A 53 2.62 2.67 -18.95
CA GLY A 53 4.00 2.64 -19.47
C GLY A 53 4.10 1.93 -20.81
N GLU A 54 5.25 2.00 -21.46
CA GLU A 54 5.44 1.48 -22.83
C GLU A 54 5.39 -0.06 -22.90
N ASN A 55 6.10 -0.75 -22.01
CA ASN A 55 6.10 -2.20 -21.90
C ASN A 55 5.56 -2.66 -20.55
N ASN A 56 4.53 -2.03 -20.12
CA ASN A 56 3.88 -2.11 -18.82
C ASN A 56 3.69 -3.57 -18.31
N SER A 57 4.80 -4.21 -17.92
CA SER A 57 4.88 -5.63 -17.59
C SER A 57 5.35 -5.83 -16.14
N ILE A 58 4.46 -5.64 -15.20
CA ILE A 58 4.65 -6.22 -13.87
C ILE A 58 3.70 -7.40 -13.71
N SER A 59 4.20 -8.54 -13.22
CA SER A 59 3.34 -9.71 -13.05
C SER A 59 2.49 -9.59 -11.80
N LYS A 60 1.29 -10.19 -11.86
CA LYS A 60 0.40 -10.30 -10.72
C LYS A 60 1.06 -11.06 -9.57
N GLU A 61 1.81 -12.09 -9.89
CA GLU A 61 2.53 -12.93 -8.93
C GLU A 61 3.53 -12.09 -8.13
N LYS A 62 4.32 -11.24 -8.79
CA LYS A 62 5.30 -10.37 -8.11
C LYS A 62 4.63 -9.42 -7.12
N ILE A 63 3.52 -8.79 -7.49
CA ILE A 63 2.75 -7.93 -6.58
C ILE A 63 2.18 -8.74 -5.41
N HIS A 64 1.60 -9.89 -5.71
CA HIS A 64 1.03 -10.78 -4.70
C HIS A 64 2.10 -11.29 -3.73
N ASP A 65 3.30 -11.62 -4.21
CA ASP A 65 4.41 -12.09 -3.38
C ASP A 65 4.91 -11.00 -2.41
N ILE A 66 4.97 -9.74 -2.85
CA ILE A 66 5.32 -8.61 -1.98
C ILE A 66 4.29 -8.50 -0.83
N PHE A 67 3.00 -8.45 -1.16
CA PHE A 67 1.94 -8.38 -0.16
C PHE A 67 1.92 -9.60 0.76
N SER A 68 2.13 -10.80 0.20
CA SER A 68 2.18 -12.06 0.95
C SER A 68 3.36 -12.11 1.91
N GLY A 69 4.52 -11.56 1.52
CA GLY A 69 5.69 -11.42 2.39
C GLY A 69 5.36 -10.61 3.64
N VAL A 70 4.79 -9.41 3.46
CA VAL A 70 4.36 -8.57 4.59
C VAL A 70 3.30 -9.26 5.46
N ASN A 71 2.34 -9.94 4.83
CA ASN A 71 1.29 -10.67 5.56
C ASN A 71 1.86 -11.81 6.43
N LYS A 72 2.85 -12.56 5.92
CA LYS A 72 3.52 -13.62 6.68
C LYS A 72 4.31 -13.10 7.87
N GLU A 73 4.81 -11.89 7.80
CA GLU A 73 5.57 -11.30 8.89
C GLU A 73 4.68 -10.58 9.92
N MET A 74 3.67 -9.84 9.46
CA MET A 74 3.00 -8.80 10.25
C MET A 74 1.52 -9.07 10.57
N SER A 75 0.94 -10.16 10.07
CA SER A 75 -0.47 -10.47 10.33
C SER A 75 -0.65 -11.15 11.68
N THR A 76 -1.43 -10.54 12.57
CA THR A 76 -1.87 -11.16 13.83
C THR A 76 -2.88 -12.29 13.62
N TYR A 77 -3.50 -12.38 12.43
CA TYR A 77 -4.48 -13.43 12.06
C TYR A 77 -3.82 -14.73 11.62
N LEU A 78 -2.54 -14.74 11.26
CA LEU A 78 -1.78 -15.94 10.93
C LEU A 78 -1.06 -16.45 12.18
N ASN A 79 -1.34 -17.68 12.57
CA ASN A 79 -0.78 -18.28 13.78
C ASN A 79 0.73 -18.49 13.74
N ASP A 80 1.29 -18.61 12.54
CA ASP A 80 2.70 -18.86 12.23
C ASP A 80 3.44 -17.62 11.70
N SER A 81 2.77 -16.45 11.66
CA SER A 81 3.42 -15.20 11.30
C SER A 81 4.50 -14.80 12.31
N LEU A 82 5.46 -13.99 11.88
CA LEU A 82 6.54 -13.55 12.74
C LEU A 82 6.03 -12.75 13.95
N ILE A 83 5.08 -11.84 13.75
CA ILE A 83 4.45 -11.08 14.85
C ILE A 83 3.73 -12.01 15.83
N SER A 84 3.09 -13.09 15.35
CA SER A 84 2.43 -14.07 16.21
C SER A 84 3.42 -14.92 17.00
N GLN A 85 4.59 -15.21 16.45
CA GLN A 85 5.68 -15.88 17.16
C GLN A 85 6.20 -14.98 18.29
N ILE A 86 6.45 -13.68 18.02
CA ILE A 86 6.87 -12.72 19.06
C ILE A 86 5.80 -12.62 20.15
N ASN A 87 4.52 -12.52 19.79
CA ASN A 87 3.42 -12.42 20.74
C ASN A 87 3.27 -13.66 21.63
N LYS A 88 3.78 -14.82 21.20
CA LYS A 88 3.76 -16.10 21.95
C LYS A 88 5.07 -16.41 22.67
N SER A 89 6.17 -15.69 22.37
CA SER A 89 7.48 -15.95 23.01
C SER A 89 7.42 -15.71 24.51
N ALA A 90 8.35 -16.26 25.27
CA ALA A 90 8.49 -15.93 26.67
C ALA A 90 8.91 -14.46 26.87
N LEU A 91 8.61 -13.87 28.02
CA LEU A 91 9.14 -12.55 28.36
C LEU A 91 10.68 -12.61 28.39
N PHE A 92 11.31 -11.56 27.91
CA PHE A 92 12.75 -11.40 27.78
C PHE A 92 13.45 -12.37 26.81
N GLU A 93 12.70 -13.21 26.10
CA GLU A 93 13.23 -14.07 25.06
C GLU A 93 13.45 -13.26 23.75
N TRP A 94 14.67 -13.34 23.22
CA TRP A 94 15.01 -12.76 21.94
C TRP A 94 14.47 -13.58 20.77
N VAL A 95 13.71 -12.96 19.89
CA VAL A 95 13.19 -13.55 18.65
C VAL A 95 13.86 -12.86 17.47
N GLY A 96 14.50 -13.64 16.59
CA GLY A 96 15.08 -13.12 15.35
C GLY A 96 14.01 -12.65 14.38
N VAL A 97 14.22 -11.50 13.73
CA VAL A 97 13.29 -10.87 12.79
C VAL A 97 13.95 -10.47 11.49
N SER A 98 13.16 -10.22 10.46
CA SER A 98 13.65 -9.72 9.17
C SER A 98 13.99 -8.21 9.23
N GLU A 99 14.74 -7.73 8.22
CA GLU A 99 15.00 -6.31 8.03
C GLU A 99 13.71 -5.51 7.83
N ASN A 100 12.73 -6.07 7.14
CA ASN A 100 11.42 -5.45 6.93
C ASN A 100 10.66 -5.30 8.24
N PHE A 101 10.64 -6.34 9.05
CA PHE A 101 9.96 -6.31 10.34
C PHE A 101 10.57 -5.28 11.29
N ILE A 102 11.92 -5.29 11.43
CA ILE A 102 12.61 -4.37 12.32
C ILE A 102 12.48 -2.90 11.86
N LYS A 103 12.47 -2.65 10.53
CA LYS A 103 12.22 -1.33 9.97
C LYS A 103 10.86 -0.79 10.39
N VAL A 104 9.81 -1.60 10.25
CA VAL A 104 8.44 -1.23 10.63
C VAL A 104 8.32 -1.03 12.14
N LEU A 105 8.87 -1.95 12.93
CA LEU A 105 8.84 -1.85 14.40
C LEU A 105 9.57 -0.59 14.90
N ASN A 106 10.76 -0.32 14.42
CA ASN A 106 11.53 0.86 14.83
C ASN A 106 10.82 2.16 14.45
N PHE A 107 10.19 2.21 13.28
CA PHE A 107 9.36 3.35 12.90
C PHE A 107 8.14 3.50 13.84
N ALA A 108 7.46 2.41 14.15
CA ALA A 108 6.32 2.41 15.07
C ALA A 108 6.72 2.85 16.48
N LEU A 109 7.86 2.37 17.01
CA LEU A 109 8.40 2.80 18.30
C LEU A 109 8.79 4.28 18.29
N SER A 110 9.38 4.78 17.20
CA SER A 110 9.67 6.20 17.03
C SER A 110 8.40 7.06 17.08
N LEU A 111 7.32 6.63 16.39
CA LEU A 111 6.02 7.30 16.49
C LEU A 111 5.45 7.25 17.91
N CYS A 112 5.57 6.11 18.57
CA CYS A 112 5.14 5.97 19.96
C CYS A 112 5.81 7.03 20.86
N PHE A 113 7.14 7.15 20.82
CA PHE A 113 7.89 8.13 21.60
C PHE A 113 7.53 9.57 21.20
N ASN A 114 7.47 9.87 19.90
CA ASN A 114 7.19 11.23 19.41
C ASN A 114 5.76 11.70 19.71
N THR A 115 4.82 10.77 19.91
CA THR A 115 3.43 11.06 20.26
C THR A 115 3.12 10.89 21.74
N ASN A 116 4.16 10.68 22.58
CA ASN A 116 3.99 10.40 24.01
C ASN A 116 3.01 9.24 24.28
N GLY A 117 3.08 8.16 23.47
CA GLY A 117 2.25 6.98 23.60
C GLY A 117 0.82 7.10 23.02
N ALA A 118 0.48 8.22 22.35
CA ALA A 118 -0.81 8.33 21.66
C ALA A 118 -0.92 7.36 20.47
N TYR A 119 0.21 7.02 19.84
CA TYR A 119 0.34 5.90 18.92
C TYR A 119 1.18 4.81 19.60
N ASP A 120 0.68 3.58 19.67
CA ASP A 120 1.38 2.46 20.29
C ASP A 120 1.01 1.14 19.63
N VAL A 121 2.01 0.38 19.18
CA VAL A 121 1.81 -0.94 18.57
C VAL A 121 1.79 -2.08 19.58
N SER A 122 2.03 -1.83 20.86
CA SER A 122 1.99 -2.84 21.93
C SER A 122 0.56 -3.14 22.43
N ILE A 123 -0.46 -2.52 21.81
CA ILE A 123 -1.87 -2.58 22.21
C ILE A 123 -2.64 -3.81 21.71
N GLY A 124 -2.00 -4.81 21.10
CA GLY A 124 -2.69 -5.93 20.46
C GLY A 124 -3.66 -6.69 21.36
N ARG A 125 -3.41 -6.75 22.69
CA ARG A 125 -4.37 -7.30 23.65
C ARG A 125 -5.63 -6.45 23.80
N LEU A 126 -5.49 -5.12 23.78
CA LEU A 126 -6.62 -4.19 23.79
C LEU A 126 -7.41 -4.28 22.46
N VAL A 127 -6.72 -4.38 21.33
CA VAL A 127 -7.35 -4.60 20.01
C VAL A 127 -8.22 -5.87 20.04
N ASN A 128 -7.71 -6.98 20.59
CA ASN A 128 -8.48 -8.21 20.78
C ASN A 128 -9.68 -8.03 21.73
N LEU A 129 -9.48 -7.33 22.84
CA LEU A 129 -10.53 -7.08 23.84
C LEU A 129 -11.70 -6.30 23.26
N HIS A 130 -11.41 -5.32 22.40
CA HIS A 130 -12.41 -4.51 21.71
C HIS A 130 -12.99 -5.14 20.44
N GLY A 131 -12.63 -6.39 20.14
CA GLY A 131 -13.23 -7.16 19.04
C GLY A 131 -12.64 -6.92 17.66
N PHE A 132 -11.55 -6.15 17.54
CA PHE A 132 -10.88 -5.84 16.26
C PHE A 132 -9.70 -6.79 15.94
N GLY A 133 -9.35 -7.71 16.84
CA GLY A 133 -8.28 -8.67 16.67
C GLY A 133 -8.76 -10.08 16.36
N PRO A 134 -7.82 -11.03 16.10
CA PRO A 134 -8.13 -12.41 15.73
C PRO A 134 -8.77 -13.24 16.86
N THR A 135 -8.58 -12.86 18.12
CA THR A 135 -9.05 -13.60 19.28
C THR A 135 -10.11 -12.82 20.05
N THR A 136 -11.35 -12.84 19.55
CA THR A 136 -12.50 -12.20 20.22
C THR A 136 -13.18 -13.13 21.24
N LYS A 137 -12.85 -14.44 21.27
CA LYS A 137 -13.46 -15.43 22.15
C LYS A 137 -12.77 -15.42 23.52
N GLY A 138 -13.51 -15.09 24.57
CA GLY A 138 -13.07 -15.24 25.97
C GLY A 138 -12.65 -13.96 26.68
N TYR A 139 -12.63 -12.83 26.03
CA TYR A 139 -12.43 -11.54 26.69
C TYR A 139 -13.78 -11.00 27.17
N SER A 140 -13.97 -10.97 28.48
CA SER A 140 -15.11 -10.27 29.09
C SER A 140 -14.75 -8.80 29.22
N TYR A 141 -15.60 -7.90 28.71
CA TYR A 141 -15.49 -6.42 28.86
C TYR A 141 -15.33 -5.94 30.33
N LYS A 142 -15.42 -6.85 31.31
CA LYS A 142 -15.26 -6.55 32.72
C LYS A 142 -13.86 -6.82 33.28
N GLN A 143 -12.97 -7.42 32.49
CA GLN A 143 -11.64 -7.80 32.96
C GLN A 143 -10.60 -6.80 32.45
N ASN A 144 -10.44 -5.73 33.21
CA ASN A 144 -9.22 -4.94 33.39
C ASN A 144 -8.60 -4.25 32.15
N ASP A 145 -9.36 -3.38 31.43
CA ASP A 145 -8.74 -2.36 30.56
C ASP A 145 -7.58 -1.65 31.28
N LYS A 146 -7.74 -1.36 32.57
CA LYS A 146 -6.71 -0.69 33.40
C LYS A 146 -5.44 -1.52 33.59
N GLU A 147 -5.57 -2.83 33.76
CA GLU A 147 -4.41 -3.71 33.90
C GLU A 147 -3.66 -3.83 32.59
N LEU A 148 -4.38 -4.01 31.46
CA LEU A 148 -3.77 -4.05 30.14
C LEU A 148 -3.14 -2.70 29.76
N LEU A 149 -3.79 -1.59 30.06
CA LEU A 149 -3.25 -0.26 29.87
C LEU A 149 -1.98 -0.01 30.68
N GLY A 150 -1.84 -0.62 31.86
CA GLY A 150 -0.62 -0.55 32.66
C GLY A 150 0.56 -1.32 32.08
N GLN A 151 0.32 -2.23 31.12
CA GLN A 151 1.38 -3.03 30.46
C GLN A 151 1.87 -2.41 29.17
N VAL A 152 0.99 -1.70 28.42
CA VAL A 152 1.35 -1.10 27.12
C VAL A 152 2.30 0.08 27.31
N GLY A 153 3.03 0.40 26.29
CA GLY A 153 3.96 1.54 26.29
C GLY A 153 5.14 1.31 25.38
N CYS A 154 5.74 2.39 24.94
CA CYS A 154 6.90 2.38 24.03
C CYS A 154 8.09 1.61 24.60
N ASP A 155 8.17 1.49 25.91
CA ASP A 155 9.21 0.76 26.69
C ASP A 155 8.88 -0.71 26.94
N SER A 156 7.78 -1.22 26.41
CA SER A 156 7.37 -2.62 26.58
C SER A 156 8.08 -3.59 25.64
N ILE A 157 8.77 -3.05 24.62
CA ILE A 157 9.48 -3.79 23.57
C ILE A 157 10.92 -3.30 23.50
N GLU A 158 11.86 -4.22 23.34
CA GLU A 158 13.27 -3.92 23.12
C GLU A 158 13.74 -4.53 21.81
N THR A 159 14.61 -3.81 21.10
CA THR A 159 15.19 -4.25 19.82
C THR A 159 16.72 -4.21 19.91
N GLU A 160 17.40 -5.23 19.35
CA GLU A 160 18.85 -5.27 19.19
C GLU A 160 19.20 -5.93 17.86
N GLY A 161 19.81 -5.16 16.95
CA GLY A 161 20.08 -5.63 15.59
C GLY A 161 18.80 -6.12 14.89
N LEU A 162 18.80 -7.38 14.48
CA LEU A 162 17.63 -8.06 13.89
C LEU A 162 16.95 -8.98 14.93
N SER A 163 16.80 -8.53 16.17
CA SER A 163 16.14 -9.26 17.23
C SER A 163 15.20 -8.35 18.02
N VAL A 164 14.13 -8.95 18.52
CA VAL A 164 13.07 -8.27 19.29
C VAL A 164 12.77 -9.10 20.53
N ARG A 165 12.54 -8.46 21.67
CA ARG A 165 11.99 -9.11 22.87
C ARG A 165 10.91 -8.27 23.53
N ARG A 166 9.99 -8.93 24.19
CA ARG A 166 8.97 -8.29 25.03
C ARG A 166 9.50 -8.17 26.46
N LEU A 167 9.42 -6.97 27.02
CA LEU A 167 9.79 -6.69 28.41
C LEU A 167 8.56 -6.75 29.33
N LYS A 168 7.35 -6.60 28.77
CA LYS A 168 6.06 -6.66 29.47
C LYS A 168 5.11 -7.63 28.75
N ASP A 169 4.05 -8.05 29.40
CA ASP A 169 3.05 -8.96 28.83
C ASP A 169 2.11 -8.22 27.87
N VAL A 170 2.65 -7.79 26.75
CA VAL A 170 1.95 -7.09 25.66
C VAL A 170 1.91 -7.95 24.41
N HIS A 171 1.00 -7.63 23.49
CA HIS A 171 0.99 -8.16 22.14
C HIS A 171 1.22 -7.03 21.13
N LEU A 172 2.12 -7.25 20.20
CA LEU A 172 2.29 -6.35 19.06
C LEU A 172 1.10 -6.49 18.10
N ASP A 173 0.66 -5.35 17.56
CA ASP A 173 -0.31 -5.25 16.49
C ASP A 173 0.12 -4.20 15.48
N PHE A 174 0.29 -4.61 14.21
CA PHE A 174 0.71 -3.74 13.11
C PHE A 174 -0.45 -3.39 12.15
N SER A 175 -1.70 -3.61 12.56
CA SER A 175 -2.88 -3.35 11.71
C SER A 175 -2.96 -1.91 11.20
N SER A 176 -2.42 -0.96 11.96
CA SER A 176 -2.39 0.47 11.61
C SER A 176 -1.28 0.86 10.64
N ILE A 177 -0.28 0.00 10.40
CA ILE A 177 0.93 0.36 9.64
C ILE A 177 1.29 -0.65 8.55
N ALA A 178 0.95 -1.94 8.72
CA ALA A 178 1.40 -3.01 7.83
C ALA A 178 0.90 -2.86 6.38
N LYS A 179 -0.35 -2.40 6.17
CA LYS A 179 -0.90 -2.20 4.83
C LYS A 179 -0.21 -1.05 4.10
N GLY A 180 0.01 0.08 4.78
CA GLY A 180 0.76 1.21 4.23
C GLY A 180 2.19 0.80 3.84
N TYR A 181 2.87 0.04 4.70
CA TYR A 181 4.20 -0.49 4.39
C TYR A 181 4.20 -1.44 3.18
N ALA A 182 3.20 -2.32 3.08
CA ALA A 182 3.05 -3.22 1.95
C ALA A 182 2.85 -2.46 0.62
N ILE A 183 2.06 -1.39 0.65
CA ILE A 183 1.87 -0.47 -0.48
C ILE A 183 3.20 0.21 -0.84
N ASP A 184 3.99 0.62 0.14
CA ASP A 184 5.30 1.26 -0.09
C ASP A 184 6.27 0.32 -0.80
N LEU A 185 6.32 -0.96 -0.43
CA LEU A 185 7.14 -1.96 -1.12
C LEU A 185 6.70 -2.19 -2.57
N VAL A 186 5.39 -2.22 -2.84
CA VAL A 186 4.88 -2.30 -4.21
C VAL A 186 5.24 -1.02 -4.98
N HIS A 187 5.10 0.15 -4.37
CA HIS A 187 5.50 1.42 -4.97
C HIS A 187 6.97 1.43 -5.35
N GLU A 188 7.86 1.03 -4.46
CA GLU A 188 9.30 0.92 -4.73
C GLU A 188 9.58 -0.02 -5.91
N ALA A 189 8.92 -1.18 -5.96
CA ALA A 189 9.06 -2.13 -7.06
C ALA A 189 8.58 -1.56 -8.41
N LEU A 190 7.53 -0.74 -8.41
CA LEU A 190 7.02 -0.08 -9.61
C LEU A 190 7.93 1.07 -10.07
N VAL A 191 8.46 1.86 -9.14
CA VAL A 191 9.40 2.96 -9.45
C VAL A 191 10.71 2.45 -10.03
N LEU A 192 11.19 1.30 -9.58
CA LEU A 192 12.40 0.66 -10.11
C LEU A 192 12.19 0.06 -11.50
N ASN A 193 10.96 -0.17 -11.92
CA ASN A 193 10.63 -0.65 -13.26
C ASN A 193 10.54 0.52 -14.24
N LYS A 194 11.57 0.67 -15.08
CA LYS A 194 11.69 1.77 -16.04
C LYS A 194 10.59 1.79 -17.12
N ASP A 195 9.89 0.67 -17.32
CA ASP A 195 8.79 0.55 -18.26
C ASP A 195 7.45 1.09 -17.69
N ILE A 196 7.42 1.44 -16.40
CA ILE A 196 6.24 1.97 -15.72
C ILE A 196 6.44 3.46 -15.45
N ASN A 197 5.62 4.29 -16.09
CA ASN A 197 5.70 5.75 -15.97
C ASN A 197 4.89 6.27 -14.78
N THR A 198 3.68 5.73 -14.60
CA THR A 198 2.78 6.15 -13.54
C THR A 198 2.00 4.97 -12.96
N HIS A 199 1.58 5.08 -11.72
CA HIS A 199 0.86 4.02 -11.03
C HIS A 199 -0.12 4.54 -9.97
N TYR A 200 -1.08 3.68 -9.66
CA TYR A 200 -2.01 3.76 -8.55
C TYR A 200 -2.03 2.41 -7.85
N ILE A 201 -1.88 2.43 -6.54
CA ILE A 201 -1.90 1.23 -5.69
C ILE A 201 -2.98 1.45 -4.63
N GLU A 202 -3.83 0.46 -4.44
CA GLU A 202 -4.86 0.43 -3.39
C GLU A 202 -4.83 -0.94 -2.71
N LEU A 203 -4.91 -0.94 -1.39
CA LEU A 203 -5.00 -2.12 -0.54
C LEU A 203 -5.96 -1.83 0.63
N GLY A 204 -7.18 -2.36 0.56
CA GLY A 204 -8.17 -2.23 1.63
C GLY A 204 -8.57 -0.80 1.95
N GLY A 205 -8.59 0.09 0.95
CA GLY A 205 -8.91 1.51 1.09
C GLY A 205 -7.71 2.41 1.35
N GLU A 206 -6.53 1.87 1.65
CA GLU A 206 -5.29 2.63 1.70
C GLU A 206 -4.72 2.78 0.29
N ILE A 207 -4.23 3.96 -0.06
CA ILE A 207 -3.88 4.32 -1.44
C ILE A 207 -2.51 5.00 -1.46
N ARG A 208 -1.72 4.69 -2.50
CA ARG A 208 -0.55 5.47 -2.91
C ARG A 208 -0.52 5.60 -4.43
N THR A 209 -0.19 6.81 -4.92
CA THR A 209 -0.11 7.06 -6.36
C THR A 209 1.21 7.73 -6.72
N SER A 210 1.62 7.59 -7.99
CA SER A 210 2.52 8.58 -8.61
C SER A 210 1.84 9.95 -8.64
N TYR A 211 2.65 11.02 -8.76
CA TYR A 211 2.16 12.40 -8.77
C TYR A 211 1.00 12.64 -9.76
N MET A 212 1.15 12.16 -10.99
CA MET A 212 0.16 12.31 -12.06
C MET A 212 -0.06 10.98 -12.79
N LYS A 213 -1.17 10.87 -13.49
CA LYS A 213 -1.37 9.91 -14.58
C LYS A 213 -0.60 10.34 -15.85
N MET A 214 -0.72 9.52 -16.90
CA MET A 214 -0.32 9.93 -18.24
C MET A 214 -0.94 11.30 -18.63
N ASN A 215 -0.20 12.05 -19.45
CA ASN A 215 -0.62 13.36 -19.96
C ASN A 215 -0.84 14.43 -18.87
N ASN A 216 -0.15 14.33 -17.72
CA ASN A 216 -0.24 15.27 -16.59
C ASN A 216 -1.66 15.43 -16.02
N ILE A 217 -2.48 14.38 -16.10
CA ILE A 217 -3.81 14.37 -15.49
C ILE A 217 -3.68 13.87 -14.05
N PRO A 218 -4.22 14.56 -13.03
CA PRO A 218 -4.16 14.06 -11.66
C PRO A 218 -5.01 12.80 -11.47
N TRP A 219 -4.63 11.95 -10.52
CA TRP A 219 -5.52 10.92 -10.02
C TRP A 219 -6.64 11.58 -9.22
N ILE A 220 -7.86 11.11 -9.45
CA ILE A 220 -9.04 11.55 -8.70
C ILE A 220 -9.44 10.40 -7.77
N ILE A 221 -9.41 10.66 -6.47
CA ILE A 221 -9.64 9.67 -5.43
C ILE A 221 -10.86 10.11 -4.62
N GLY A 222 -11.87 9.23 -4.57
CA GLY A 222 -13.06 9.44 -3.75
C GLY A 222 -12.92 8.72 -2.40
N ILE A 223 -13.15 9.43 -1.31
CA ILE A 223 -13.36 8.81 0.01
C ILE A 223 -14.83 8.41 0.09
N GLU A 224 -15.09 7.14 0.36
CA GLU A 224 -16.44 6.58 0.45
C GLU A 224 -17.25 7.23 1.58
N SER A 225 -18.53 7.48 1.34
CA SER A 225 -19.46 7.93 2.39
C SER A 225 -19.97 6.72 3.18
N PRO A 226 -19.85 6.72 4.50
CA PRO A 226 -20.45 5.67 5.35
C PRO A 226 -21.97 5.52 5.15
N GLU A 227 -22.67 6.63 4.88
CA GLU A 227 -24.13 6.66 4.72
C GLU A 227 -24.57 6.27 3.29
N ASN A 228 -23.72 6.50 2.28
CA ASN A 228 -24.05 6.23 0.89
C ASN A 228 -22.83 5.76 0.10
N PRO A 229 -22.56 4.44 0.05
CA PRO A 229 -21.41 3.86 -0.64
C PRO A 229 -21.31 4.18 -2.14
N ASN A 230 -22.42 4.62 -2.75
CA ASN A 230 -22.44 4.96 -4.19
C ASN A 230 -22.03 6.42 -4.48
N LYS A 231 -21.74 7.21 -3.44
CA LYS A 231 -21.29 8.60 -3.58
C LYS A 231 -20.06 8.86 -2.72
N PRO A 232 -19.02 9.50 -3.26
CA PRO A 232 -17.90 9.90 -2.42
C PRO A 232 -18.34 10.98 -1.42
N PHE A 233 -17.88 10.86 -0.18
CA PHE A 233 -18.00 11.92 0.83
C PHE A 233 -17.18 13.14 0.43
N ILE A 234 -15.95 12.89 -0.05
CA ILE A 234 -15.05 13.91 -0.57
C ILE A 234 -14.23 13.35 -1.73
N THR A 235 -13.84 14.21 -2.65
CA THR A 235 -12.97 13.88 -3.77
C THR A 235 -11.66 14.66 -3.67
N LEU A 236 -10.53 13.97 -3.75
CA LEU A 236 -9.19 14.53 -3.70
C LEU A 236 -8.47 14.34 -5.04
N ASN A 237 -7.62 15.30 -5.39
CA ASN A 237 -6.73 15.21 -6.55
C ASN A 237 -5.30 14.94 -6.07
N SER A 238 -4.58 14.03 -6.73
CA SER A 238 -3.22 13.65 -6.35
C SER A 238 -2.18 14.78 -6.50
N ASN A 239 -2.51 15.86 -7.20
CA ASN A 239 -1.63 17.01 -7.42
C ASN A 239 -1.56 17.98 -6.25
N ILE A 240 -2.29 17.72 -5.15
CA ILE A 240 -2.22 18.54 -3.92
C ILE A 240 -0.90 18.36 -3.17
N VAL A 241 -0.29 17.19 -3.28
CA VAL A 241 1.02 16.88 -2.66
C VAL A 241 1.82 15.95 -3.56
N ASP A 242 3.15 16.09 -3.52
CA ASP A 242 4.05 15.11 -4.13
C ASP A 242 3.95 13.78 -3.38
N ASN A 243 4.00 12.66 -4.12
CA ASN A 243 3.88 11.31 -3.53
C ASN A 243 2.60 11.13 -2.72
N PHE A 244 1.44 11.35 -3.34
CA PHE A 244 0.14 11.26 -2.69
C PHE A 244 -0.10 9.87 -2.08
N SER A 245 -0.37 9.88 -0.77
CA SER A 245 -0.81 8.70 -0.01
C SER A 245 -2.04 9.06 0.82
N LEU A 246 -2.95 8.09 0.95
CA LEU A 246 -4.18 8.24 1.72
C LEU A 246 -4.44 6.96 2.51
N ALA A 247 -4.69 7.09 3.80
CA ALA A 247 -5.21 6.01 4.64
C ALA A 247 -6.55 6.42 5.23
N THR A 248 -7.51 5.51 5.23
CA THR A 248 -8.83 5.72 5.82
C THR A 248 -9.14 4.61 6.81
N SER A 249 -9.73 4.97 7.94
CA SER A 249 -10.18 4.04 8.97
C SER A 249 -11.67 4.23 9.20
N GLY A 250 -12.39 3.14 9.46
CA GLY A 250 -13.82 3.16 9.74
C GLY A 250 -14.28 1.83 10.33
N ASP A 251 -15.33 1.87 11.15
CA ASP A 251 -15.95 0.73 11.82
C ASP A 251 -17.36 0.41 11.28
N TYR A 252 -17.70 0.96 10.12
CA TYR A 252 -19.04 0.85 9.51
C TYR A 252 -19.22 -0.32 8.55
N ARG A 253 -18.22 -1.20 8.43
CA ARG A 253 -18.24 -2.42 7.58
C ARG A 253 -18.15 -3.68 8.40
#